data_687a5ab0e15feef71dc0be59748a86e0
#
_entry.id   687a5ab0e15feef71dc0be59748a86e0
#
_cell.length_a   1.000
_cell.length_b   1.000
_cell.length_c   1.000
_cell.angle_alpha   90.00
_cell.angle_beta   90.00
_cell.angle_gamma   90.00
#
_symmetry.space_group_name_H-M   'P 1'
#
loop_
_entity.id
_entity.type
_entity.pdbx_description
1 polymer ?
#
loop_
_entity_poly.entity_id
_entity_poly.type
_entity_poly.pdbx_seq_one_letter_code
_entity_poly.pdbx_strand_id
1 'polypeptide(L)'
;MIREHDSVSGAHFAFTDRWGGVSAAPYEELNLGGAVGDDPAAVAANRELAARSLGLDAGHVVWMNQVHGRDVAVVDGPWADAPVPAVDAVVTARRGLALAVLTADCTPVLLADPVAGVVGAAHAGRPGMAAGVVPAAVEAMIALGADPARITARTGPAVCGRCYEVPEAMRAEVAAVEPAAWAETSWGTPAVDVTAGVHAQLEALGVRDRHASPVCTLESRDHYSYRRDRTTGRLAGYVWLTAEENEA
;
A
#
# COMPACT_ATOMS: atom_id res chain seq x y z
N MET A 1 9.28 -10.29 9.15
CA MET A 1 8.93 -8.89 9.56
C MET A 1 9.06 -7.91 8.39
N ILE A 2 10.20 -7.29 8.11
CA ILE A 2 10.39 -6.51 6.88
C ILE A 2 11.01 -7.40 5.81
N ARG A 3 10.34 -7.55 4.68
CA ARG A 3 10.76 -8.46 3.60
C ARG A 3 11.42 -7.73 2.44
N GLU A 4 10.90 -6.56 2.12
CA GLU A 4 11.42 -5.71 1.06
C GLU A 4 11.66 -4.32 1.64
N HIS A 5 12.84 -3.76 1.44
CA HIS A 5 13.19 -2.41 1.83
C HIS A 5 14.10 -1.81 0.76
N ASP A 6 13.66 -0.68 0.19
CA ASP A 6 14.38 0.09 -0.81
C ASP A 6 14.52 1.55 -0.36
N SER A 7 15.55 2.23 -0.81
CA SER A 7 15.73 3.65 -0.54
C SER A 7 16.30 4.39 -1.75
N VAL A 8 15.70 5.52 -2.08
CA VAL A 8 16.11 6.37 -3.20
C VAL A 8 16.16 7.82 -2.72
N SER A 9 17.35 8.41 -2.73
CA SER A 9 17.55 9.84 -2.40
C SER A 9 16.91 10.28 -1.07
N GLY A 10 16.97 9.42 -0.03
CA GLY A 10 16.40 9.69 1.28
C GLY A 10 14.90 9.36 1.42
N ALA A 11 14.25 8.90 0.37
CA ALA A 11 12.94 8.26 0.46
C ALA A 11 13.10 6.77 0.72
N HIS A 12 12.32 6.23 1.64
CA HIS A 12 12.33 4.83 2.02
C HIS A 12 10.99 4.17 1.70
N PHE A 13 11.04 2.94 1.22
CA PHE A 13 9.90 2.10 0.87
C PHE A 13 10.09 0.74 1.54
N ALA A 14 9.11 0.26 2.30
CA ALA A 14 9.22 -1.03 2.96
C ALA A 14 7.91 -1.79 2.91
N PHE A 15 8.00 -3.13 2.76
CA PHE A 15 6.85 -4.03 2.81
C PHE A 15 7.11 -5.14 3.81
N THR A 16 6.08 -5.46 4.62
CA THR A 16 6.15 -6.52 5.63
C THR A 16 5.78 -7.87 5.06
N ASP A 17 6.28 -8.93 5.71
CA ASP A 17 5.69 -10.25 5.67
C ASP A 17 4.78 -10.48 6.91
N ARG A 18 4.30 -11.72 7.12
CA ARG A 18 3.42 -12.06 8.24
C ARG A 18 4.13 -12.51 9.52
N TRP A 19 5.47 -12.60 9.53
CA TRP A 19 6.24 -13.24 10.60
C TRP A 19 6.86 -12.26 11.59
N GLY A 20 7.09 -12.74 12.81
CA GLY A 20 7.82 -12.00 13.84
C GLY A 20 6.97 -11.08 14.72
N GLY A 21 5.66 -11.26 14.72
CA GLY A 21 4.72 -10.56 15.59
C GLY A 21 4.22 -11.41 16.75
N VAL A 22 3.13 -10.94 17.37
CA VAL A 22 2.56 -11.53 18.59
C VAL A 22 1.10 -11.97 18.46
N SER A 23 0.47 -11.76 17.29
CA SER A 23 -0.92 -12.18 17.08
C SER A 23 -1.04 -13.70 17.03
N ALA A 24 -2.12 -14.22 17.64
CA ALA A 24 -2.46 -15.63 17.60
C ALA A 24 -3.26 -16.00 16.33
N ALA A 25 -3.49 -17.30 16.13
CA ALA A 25 -4.34 -17.79 15.06
C ALA A 25 -5.75 -17.17 15.11
N PRO A 26 -6.34 -16.80 13.96
CA PRO A 26 -5.90 -16.99 12.57
C PRO A 26 -5.05 -15.84 12.00
N TYR A 27 -4.52 -14.97 12.84
CA TYR A 27 -3.80 -13.75 12.46
C TYR A 27 -2.27 -13.86 12.61
N GLU A 28 -1.75 -15.09 12.82
CA GLU A 28 -0.31 -15.30 13.10
C GLU A 28 0.58 -14.71 12.01
N GLU A 29 1.59 -13.96 12.36
CA GLU A 29 2.04 -13.44 13.67
C GLU A 29 1.97 -11.91 13.68
N LEU A 30 2.43 -11.26 12.60
CA LEU A 30 2.58 -9.81 12.46
C LEU A 30 1.34 -9.20 11.78
N ASN A 31 0.17 -9.38 12.37
CA ASN A 31 -1.02 -8.68 11.89
C ASN A 31 -0.96 -7.18 12.27
N LEU A 32 -1.10 -6.31 11.26
CA LEU A 32 -1.07 -4.85 11.41
C LEU A 32 -2.45 -4.21 11.24
N GLY A 33 -3.47 -5.03 10.92
CA GLY A 33 -4.85 -4.59 10.65
C GLY A 33 -5.71 -4.56 11.92
N GLY A 34 -6.14 -3.37 12.34
CA GLY A 34 -6.98 -3.20 13.54
C GLY A 34 -8.48 -3.53 13.35
N ALA A 35 -8.94 -3.75 12.11
CA ALA A 35 -10.36 -3.96 11.80
C ALA A 35 -10.67 -5.39 11.31
N VAL A 36 -9.85 -6.38 11.67
CA VAL A 36 -10.00 -7.78 11.20
C VAL A 36 -10.54 -8.73 12.27
N GLY A 37 -10.68 -8.25 13.50
CA GLY A 37 -11.18 -9.04 14.63
C GLY A 37 -10.09 -9.66 15.51
N ASP A 38 -8.84 -9.26 15.34
CA ASP A 38 -7.72 -9.61 16.20
C ASP A 38 -7.73 -8.82 17.53
N ASP A 39 -6.94 -9.26 18.50
CA ASP A 39 -6.72 -8.54 19.76
C ASP A 39 -6.08 -7.16 19.49
N PRO A 40 -6.75 -6.05 19.87
CA PRO A 40 -6.21 -4.72 19.66
C PRO A 40 -4.82 -4.50 20.31
N ALA A 41 -4.53 -5.15 21.44
CA ALA A 41 -3.24 -5.06 22.10
C ALA A 41 -2.14 -5.75 21.30
N ALA A 42 -2.44 -6.91 20.70
CA ALA A 42 -1.52 -7.60 19.80
C ALA A 42 -1.24 -6.76 18.54
N VAL A 43 -2.27 -6.17 17.93
CA VAL A 43 -2.11 -5.28 16.77
C VAL A 43 -1.25 -4.05 17.12
N ALA A 44 -1.47 -3.42 18.28
CA ALA A 44 -0.67 -2.29 18.72
C ALA A 44 0.81 -2.68 18.91
N ALA A 45 1.08 -3.81 19.57
CA ALA A 45 2.43 -4.34 19.74
C ALA A 45 3.10 -4.66 18.39
N ASN A 46 2.38 -5.25 17.45
CA ASN A 46 2.88 -5.55 16.10
C ASN A 46 3.25 -4.27 15.33
N ARG A 47 2.41 -3.23 15.40
CA ARG A 47 2.69 -1.93 14.77
C ARG A 47 3.95 -1.29 15.36
N GLU A 48 4.14 -1.39 16.67
CA GLU A 48 5.36 -0.90 17.32
C GLU A 48 6.60 -1.71 16.89
N LEU A 49 6.51 -3.05 16.85
CA LEU A 49 7.58 -3.92 16.37
C LEU A 49 7.97 -3.60 14.93
N ALA A 50 7.00 -3.45 14.03
CA ALA A 50 7.23 -3.12 12.63
C ALA A 50 7.91 -1.73 12.48
N ALA A 51 7.38 -0.69 13.13
CA ALA A 51 7.96 0.65 13.10
C ALA A 51 9.40 0.65 13.62
N ARG A 52 9.65 0.04 14.79
CA ARG A 52 10.98 -0.06 15.38
C ARG A 52 11.98 -0.78 14.47
N SER A 53 11.56 -1.83 13.75
CA SER A 53 12.43 -2.55 12.81
C SER A 53 12.85 -1.70 11.60
N LEU A 54 12.12 -0.62 11.33
CA LEU A 54 12.42 0.38 10.28
C LEU A 54 13.13 1.63 10.84
N GLY A 55 13.41 1.67 12.14
CA GLY A 55 13.97 2.86 12.80
C GLY A 55 12.95 4.00 12.94
N LEU A 56 11.66 3.69 12.86
CA LEU A 56 10.56 4.64 12.99
C LEU A 56 9.99 4.66 14.41
N ASP A 57 9.46 5.81 14.82
CA ASP A 57 8.56 5.92 15.97
C ASP A 57 7.14 5.54 15.52
N ALA A 58 6.52 4.56 16.15
CA ALA A 58 5.15 4.14 15.85
C ALA A 58 4.13 5.27 16.02
N GLY A 59 4.39 6.23 16.91
CA GLY A 59 3.59 7.45 17.08
C GLY A 59 3.68 8.42 15.89
N HIS A 60 4.63 8.25 14.98
CA HIS A 60 4.80 9.04 13.76
C HIS A 60 4.44 8.25 12.49
N VAL A 61 3.58 7.23 12.61
CA VAL A 61 3.04 6.47 11.47
C VAL A 61 1.56 6.80 11.28
N VAL A 62 1.20 7.23 10.08
CA VAL A 62 -0.19 7.53 9.68
C VAL A 62 -0.83 6.28 9.08
N TRP A 63 -1.94 5.85 9.65
CA TRP A 63 -2.77 4.76 9.18
C TRP A 63 -4.08 5.27 8.59
N MET A 64 -4.66 4.56 7.63
CA MET A 64 -5.94 4.91 6.99
C MET A 64 -7.08 4.01 7.46
N ASN A 65 -8.31 4.52 7.42
CA ASN A 65 -9.52 3.70 7.40
C ASN A 65 -9.89 3.42 5.94
N GLN A 66 -9.33 2.34 5.36
CA GLN A 66 -9.44 1.98 3.96
C GLN A 66 -10.81 1.40 3.62
N VAL A 67 -11.48 1.96 2.62
CA VAL A 67 -12.86 1.61 2.22
C VAL A 67 -12.97 1.16 0.76
N HIS A 68 -11.83 0.93 0.08
CA HIS A 68 -11.73 0.60 -1.35
C HIS A 68 -12.27 1.69 -2.27
N GLY A 69 -12.20 2.96 -1.83
CA GLY A 69 -12.56 4.17 -2.56
C GLY A 69 -11.37 4.78 -3.31
N ARG A 70 -11.49 6.08 -3.60
CA ARG A 70 -10.43 6.87 -4.25
C ARG A 70 -10.05 8.15 -3.49
N ASP A 71 -10.66 8.39 -2.33
CA ASP A 71 -10.45 9.61 -1.58
C ASP A 71 -9.04 9.66 -0.99
N VAL A 72 -8.47 10.87 -0.98
CA VAL A 72 -7.10 11.16 -0.54
C VAL A 72 -7.12 12.18 0.57
N ALA A 73 -6.33 11.98 1.60
CA ALA A 73 -6.08 12.99 2.62
C ALA A 73 -4.64 13.51 2.56
N VAL A 74 -4.47 14.83 2.64
CA VAL A 74 -3.18 15.46 2.91
C VAL A 74 -2.99 15.50 4.41
N VAL A 75 -1.85 15.01 4.90
CA VAL A 75 -1.58 14.88 6.33
C VAL A 75 -0.26 15.57 6.71
N ASP A 76 -0.23 16.19 7.87
CA ASP A 76 0.95 16.83 8.47
C ASP A 76 1.35 16.22 9.81
N GLY A 77 0.63 15.18 10.26
CA GLY A 77 0.86 14.40 11.47
C GLY A 77 -0.09 13.21 11.58
N PRO A 78 0.07 12.38 12.62
CA PRO A 78 -0.91 11.37 12.99
C PRO A 78 -2.26 12.00 13.31
N TRP A 79 -3.33 11.23 13.21
CA TRP A 79 -4.72 11.73 13.40
C TRP A 79 -5.03 12.25 14.82
N ALA A 80 -4.10 12.03 15.78
CA ALA A 80 -4.28 12.37 17.20
C ALA A 80 -5.62 11.82 17.73
N ASP A 81 -6.46 12.69 18.33
CA ASP A 81 -7.77 12.30 18.86
C ASP A 81 -8.91 12.40 17.83
N ALA A 82 -8.59 12.79 16.58
CA ALA A 82 -9.58 12.87 15.52
C ALA A 82 -9.94 11.49 14.96
N PRO A 83 -11.19 11.26 14.55
CA PRO A 83 -11.54 10.03 13.85
C PRO A 83 -10.71 9.87 12.58
N VAL A 84 -10.14 8.69 12.36
CA VAL A 84 -9.42 8.38 11.13
C VAL A 84 -10.37 8.46 9.93
N PRO A 85 -10.11 9.33 8.94
CA PRO A 85 -11.02 9.49 7.82
C PRO A 85 -11.08 8.24 6.95
N ALA A 86 -12.23 8.04 6.30
CA ALA A 86 -12.44 6.97 5.34
C ALA A 86 -11.79 7.37 3.99
N VAL A 87 -10.53 7.00 3.82
CA VAL A 87 -9.72 7.31 2.63
C VAL A 87 -8.90 6.10 2.23
N ASP A 88 -8.54 6.03 0.95
CA ASP A 88 -7.69 4.96 0.41
C ASP A 88 -6.32 5.48 -0.08
N ALA A 89 -6.03 6.76 0.11
CA ALA A 89 -4.70 7.31 -0.03
C ALA A 89 -4.42 8.43 0.97
N VAL A 90 -3.15 8.56 1.34
CA VAL A 90 -2.63 9.67 2.15
C VAL A 90 -1.34 10.19 1.52
N VAL A 91 -1.15 11.52 1.57
CA VAL A 91 0.05 12.19 1.06
C VAL A 91 0.56 13.20 2.08
N THR A 92 1.88 13.43 2.11
CA THR A 92 2.49 14.40 3.01
C THR A 92 3.74 15.02 2.40
N ALA A 93 4.02 16.28 2.75
CA ALA A 93 5.31 16.93 2.56
C ALA A 93 6.14 16.97 3.85
N ARG A 94 5.69 16.30 4.93
CA ARG A 94 6.37 16.32 6.22
C ARG A 94 7.42 15.22 6.30
N ARG A 95 8.69 15.60 6.40
CA ARG A 95 9.80 14.67 6.66
C ARG A 95 9.68 14.05 8.05
N GLY A 96 10.13 12.82 8.19
CA GLY A 96 10.05 12.06 9.46
C GLY A 96 8.66 11.52 9.79
N LEU A 97 7.65 11.82 8.97
CA LEU A 97 6.32 11.21 9.06
C LEU A 97 6.24 10.02 8.10
N ALA A 98 5.89 8.85 8.62
CA ALA A 98 5.70 7.65 7.81
C ALA A 98 4.22 7.46 7.46
N LEU A 99 3.94 7.11 6.20
CA LEU A 99 2.61 6.74 5.72
C LEU A 99 2.53 5.24 5.58
N ALA A 100 1.46 4.63 6.07
CA ALA A 100 1.25 3.19 6.04
C ALA A 100 -0.04 2.80 5.30
N VAL A 101 0.04 1.75 4.48
CA VAL A 101 -1.08 1.15 3.77
C VAL A 101 -1.21 -0.33 4.13
N LEU A 102 -2.42 -0.78 4.48
CA LEU A 102 -2.71 -2.16 4.87
C LEU A 102 -3.23 -2.97 3.70
N THR A 103 -2.73 -4.21 3.53
CA THR A 103 -3.18 -5.11 2.46
C THR A 103 -3.24 -6.57 2.90
N ALA A 104 -4.08 -7.34 2.20
CA ALA A 104 -4.07 -8.79 2.09
C ALA A 104 -4.73 -9.09 0.75
N ASP A 105 -3.92 -9.18 -0.31
CA ASP A 105 -4.21 -9.31 -1.74
C ASP A 105 -4.29 -7.99 -2.53
N CYS A 106 -4.84 -6.90 -2.00
CA CYS A 106 -4.86 -5.60 -2.68
C CYS A 106 -3.43 -5.09 -2.91
N THR A 107 -3.23 -4.26 -3.94
CA THR A 107 -1.92 -3.69 -4.28
C THR A 107 -1.61 -2.49 -3.40
N PRO A 108 -0.59 -2.55 -2.51
CA PRO A 108 -0.08 -1.37 -1.83
C PRO A 108 0.77 -0.55 -2.80
N VAL A 109 0.52 0.75 -2.88
CA VAL A 109 1.26 1.68 -3.76
C VAL A 109 1.96 2.73 -2.90
N LEU A 110 3.28 2.78 -2.99
CA LEU A 110 4.13 3.72 -2.28
C LEU A 110 4.77 4.66 -3.29
N LEU A 111 4.69 5.96 -3.05
CA LEU A 111 5.11 7.03 -3.96
C LEU A 111 6.03 8.01 -3.24
N ALA A 112 7.08 8.49 -3.90
CA ALA A 112 7.92 9.55 -3.36
C ALA A 112 8.49 10.44 -4.47
N ASP A 113 8.50 11.76 -4.25
CA ASP A 113 9.35 12.74 -4.92
C ASP A 113 10.31 13.33 -3.89
N PRO A 114 11.55 12.81 -3.76
CA PRO A 114 12.51 13.28 -2.76
C PRO A 114 12.94 14.74 -2.97
N VAL A 115 12.88 15.23 -4.21
CA VAL A 115 13.25 16.62 -4.53
C VAL A 115 12.20 17.60 -4.03
N ALA A 116 10.92 17.28 -4.23
CA ALA A 116 9.82 18.07 -3.68
C ALA A 116 9.62 17.83 -2.17
N GLY A 117 10.20 16.76 -1.62
CA GLY A 117 10.00 16.38 -0.23
C GLY A 117 8.62 15.79 0.04
N VAL A 118 7.98 15.15 -0.96
CA VAL A 118 6.60 14.65 -0.89
C VAL A 118 6.57 13.13 -1.00
N VAL A 119 5.79 12.49 -0.13
CA VAL A 119 5.50 11.05 -0.20
C VAL A 119 3.99 10.78 -0.19
N GLY A 120 3.60 9.63 -0.74
CA GLY A 120 2.23 9.16 -0.77
C GLY A 120 2.12 7.65 -0.57
N ALA A 121 1.05 7.20 0.08
CA ALA A 121 0.68 5.80 0.20
C ALA A 121 -0.76 5.62 -0.26
N ALA A 122 -1.01 4.64 -1.15
CA ALA A 122 -2.35 4.36 -1.65
C ALA A 122 -2.69 2.86 -1.57
N HIS A 123 -3.94 2.57 -1.24
CA HIS A 123 -4.52 1.25 -1.22
C HIS A 123 -5.28 1.01 -2.53
N ALA A 124 -4.67 0.29 -3.45
CA ALA A 124 -5.30 -0.06 -4.71
C ALA A 124 -5.89 -1.48 -4.64
N GLY A 125 -7.07 -1.61 -4.05
CA GLY A 125 -7.93 -2.75 -4.30
C GLY A 125 -8.56 -2.62 -5.69
N ARG A 126 -9.16 -3.71 -6.23
CA ARG A 126 -9.82 -3.67 -7.55
C ARG A 126 -10.80 -2.49 -7.72
N PRO A 127 -11.72 -2.20 -6.77
CA PRO A 127 -12.63 -1.06 -6.92
C PRO A 127 -11.89 0.28 -6.86
N GLY A 128 -10.94 0.45 -5.95
CA GLY A 128 -10.16 1.68 -5.80
C GLY A 128 -9.30 1.98 -7.03
N MET A 129 -8.64 0.96 -7.60
CA MET A 129 -7.89 1.08 -8.85
C MET A 129 -8.81 1.54 -9.99
N ALA A 130 -9.96 0.87 -10.17
CA ALA A 130 -10.92 1.24 -11.21
C ALA A 130 -11.55 2.64 -10.99
N ALA A 131 -11.70 3.07 -9.72
CA ALA A 131 -12.16 4.42 -9.39
C ALA A 131 -11.08 5.50 -9.53
N GLY A 132 -9.80 5.12 -9.70
CA GLY A 132 -8.70 6.04 -9.91
C GLY A 132 -8.03 6.54 -8.61
N VAL A 133 -7.85 5.69 -7.61
CA VAL A 133 -7.12 6.04 -6.38
C VAL A 133 -5.68 6.46 -6.64
N VAL A 134 -5.01 5.83 -7.61
CA VAL A 134 -3.62 6.14 -7.96
C VAL A 134 -3.51 7.51 -8.64
N PRO A 135 -4.29 7.82 -9.69
CA PRO A 135 -4.36 9.19 -10.22
C PRO A 135 -4.64 10.24 -9.14
N ALA A 136 -5.62 10.00 -8.26
CA ALA A 136 -5.97 10.94 -7.20
C ALA A 136 -4.80 11.18 -6.21
N ALA A 137 -4.06 10.12 -5.85
CA ALA A 137 -2.87 10.24 -4.99
C ALA A 137 -1.77 11.06 -5.67
N VAL A 138 -1.48 10.80 -6.95
CA VAL A 138 -0.47 11.56 -7.72
C VAL A 138 -0.89 13.02 -7.90
N GLU A 139 -2.17 13.30 -8.19
CA GLU A 139 -2.70 14.68 -8.26
C GLU A 139 -2.52 15.42 -6.93
N ALA A 140 -2.78 14.77 -5.80
CA ALA A 140 -2.57 15.34 -4.48
C ALA A 140 -1.08 15.61 -4.19
N MET A 141 -0.18 14.73 -4.63
CA MET A 141 1.27 14.95 -4.53
C MET A 141 1.72 16.14 -5.40
N ILE A 142 1.18 16.27 -6.63
CA ILE A 142 1.46 17.43 -7.52
C ILE A 142 1.02 18.73 -6.86
N ALA A 143 -0.14 18.74 -6.21
CA ALA A 143 -0.62 19.91 -5.47
C ALA A 143 0.31 20.31 -4.31
N LEU A 144 1.12 19.38 -3.79
CA LEU A 144 2.19 19.62 -2.81
C LEU A 144 3.56 19.92 -3.44
N GLY A 145 3.66 20.03 -4.78
CA GLY A 145 4.89 20.39 -5.50
C GLY A 145 5.67 19.24 -6.12
N ALA A 146 5.15 18.02 -6.07
CA ALA A 146 5.77 16.88 -6.74
C ALA A 146 5.67 17.00 -8.26
N ASP A 147 6.64 16.41 -8.96
CA ASP A 147 6.65 16.27 -10.42
C ASP A 147 6.55 14.78 -10.77
N PRO A 148 5.55 14.36 -11.54
CA PRO A 148 5.39 12.96 -11.93
C PRO A 148 6.66 12.33 -12.51
N ALA A 149 7.46 13.10 -13.25
CA ALA A 149 8.72 12.62 -13.82
C ALA A 149 9.79 12.30 -12.78
N ARG A 150 9.68 12.84 -11.55
CA ARG A 150 10.58 12.57 -10.42
C ARG A 150 10.00 11.59 -9.40
N ILE A 151 8.69 11.28 -9.52
CA ILE A 151 8.07 10.32 -8.61
C ILE A 151 8.66 8.93 -8.85
N THR A 152 9.16 8.34 -7.78
CA THR A 152 9.49 6.93 -7.67
C THR A 152 8.28 6.19 -7.10
N ALA A 153 7.84 5.11 -7.76
CA ALA A 153 6.73 4.28 -7.33
C ALA A 153 7.19 2.84 -7.01
N ARG A 154 6.71 2.30 -5.89
CA ARG A 154 6.90 0.91 -5.49
C ARG A 154 5.56 0.29 -5.18
N THR A 155 5.24 -0.85 -5.81
CA THR A 155 4.08 -1.66 -5.44
C THR A 155 4.55 -2.94 -4.79
N GLY A 156 3.96 -3.25 -3.63
CA GLY A 156 4.36 -4.40 -2.81
C GLY A 156 3.61 -5.69 -3.15
N PRO A 157 3.80 -6.74 -2.33
CA PRO A 157 3.12 -8.02 -2.48
C PRO A 157 1.60 -7.87 -2.62
N ALA A 158 1.05 -8.50 -3.66
CA ALA A 158 -0.37 -8.46 -4.00
C ALA A 158 -0.80 -9.78 -4.66
N VAL A 159 -2.08 -10.04 -4.81
CA VAL A 159 -2.53 -11.16 -5.63
C VAL A 159 -2.29 -10.85 -7.11
N CYS A 160 -1.60 -11.71 -7.82
CA CYS A 160 -1.26 -11.50 -9.23
C CYS A 160 -2.44 -11.82 -10.17
N GLY A 161 -2.38 -11.30 -11.39
CA GLY A 161 -3.41 -11.54 -12.41
C GLY A 161 -3.61 -13.01 -12.77
N ARG A 162 -2.61 -13.86 -12.58
CA ARG A 162 -2.73 -15.31 -12.80
C ARG A 162 -3.46 -16.06 -11.68
N CYS A 163 -3.74 -15.38 -10.56
CA CYS A 163 -4.38 -15.96 -9.38
C CYS A 163 -5.66 -15.24 -8.97
N TYR A 164 -5.90 -14.00 -9.44
CA TYR A 164 -7.07 -13.22 -9.03
C TYR A 164 -8.26 -13.48 -9.95
N GLU A 165 -8.80 -14.70 -9.88
CA GLU A 165 -10.02 -15.09 -10.60
C GLU A 165 -11.21 -14.22 -10.21
N VAL A 166 -11.98 -13.78 -11.21
CA VAL A 166 -13.22 -13.01 -11.06
C VAL A 166 -14.26 -13.48 -12.08
N PRO A 167 -15.57 -13.20 -11.88
CA PRO A 167 -16.56 -13.42 -12.93
C PRO A 167 -16.21 -12.62 -14.21
N GLU A 168 -16.53 -13.18 -15.39
CA GLU A 168 -16.28 -12.55 -16.70
C GLU A 168 -16.82 -11.11 -16.79
N ALA A 169 -18.04 -10.87 -16.31
CA ALA A 169 -18.64 -9.54 -16.31
C ALA A 169 -17.78 -8.53 -15.51
N MET A 170 -17.23 -8.96 -14.37
CA MET A 170 -16.37 -8.12 -13.55
C MET A 170 -15.03 -7.83 -14.24
N ARG A 171 -14.42 -8.81 -14.93
CA ARG A 171 -13.22 -8.59 -15.74
C ARG A 171 -13.50 -7.54 -16.84
N ALA A 172 -14.61 -7.71 -17.54
CA ALA A 172 -15.01 -6.78 -18.61
C ALA A 172 -15.25 -5.36 -18.08
N GLU A 173 -15.93 -5.20 -16.94
CA GLU A 173 -16.16 -3.90 -16.29
C GLU A 173 -14.84 -3.22 -15.92
N VAL A 174 -13.91 -3.93 -15.31
CA VAL A 174 -12.60 -3.39 -14.92
C VAL A 174 -11.78 -3.01 -16.14
N ALA A 175 -11.72 -3.88 -17.15
CA ALA A 175 -10.95 -3.64 -18.36
C ALA A 175 -11.54 -2.53 -19.26
N ALA A 176 -12.83 -2.23 -19.14
CA ALA A 176 -13.43 -1.08 -19.80
C ALA A 176 -12.88 0.26 -19.27
N VAL A 177 -12.45 0.29 -18.00
CA VAL A 177 -11.85 1.48 -17.36
C VAL A 177 -10.33 1.43 -17.45
N GLU A 178 -9.73 0.25 -17.21
CA GLU A 178 -8.28 0.04 -17.23
C GLU A 178 -7.94 -1.25 -18.01
N PRO A 179 -7.71 -1.13 -19.33
CA PRO A 179 -7.46 -2.29 -20.20
C PRO A 179 -6.25 -3.14 -19.79
N ALA A 180 -5.24 -2.54 -19.17
CA ALA A 180 -4.04 -3.24 -18.70
C ALA A 180 -4.34 -4.24 -17.57
N ALA A 181 -5.47 -4.10 -16.90
CA ALA A 181 -5.91 -5.03 -15.85
C ALA A 181 -6.57 -6.31 -16.38
N TRP A 182 -6.79 -6.43 -17.70
CA TRP A 182 -7.32 -7.67 -18.28
C TRP A 182 -6.35 -8.83 -18.09
N ALA A 183 -6.81 -9.92 -17.46
CA ALA A 183 -5.97 -11.08 -17.19
C ALA A 183 -6.75 -12.40 -17.36
N GLU A 184 -6.00 -13.49 -17.36
CA GLU A 184 -6.48 -14.86 -17.30
C GLU A 184 -5.68 -15.61 -16.24
N THR A 185 -6.35 -16.46 -15.48
CA THR A 185 -5.66 -17.29 -14.48
C THR A 185 -4.80 -18.35 -15.14
N SER A 186 -3.85 -18.92 -14.37
CA SER A 186 -3.04 -20.06 -14.84
C SER A 186 -3.84 -21.32 -15.12
N TRP A 187 -5.12 -21.37 -14.75
CA TRP A 187 -6.05 -22.49 -15.03
C TRP A 187 -7.15 -22.10 -16.04
N GLY A 188 -7.01 -20.97 -16.77
CA GLY A 188 -7.82 -20.60 -17.92
C GLY A 188 -9.16 -19.95 -17.60
N THR A 189 -9.31 -19.31 -16.43
CA THR A 189 -10.53 -18.58 -16.06
C THR A 189 -10.31 -17.05 -16.10
N PRO A 190 -11.39 -16.25 -16.23
CA PRO A 190 -11.30 -14.80 -16.22
C PRO A 190 -10.65 -14.27 -14.93
N ALA A 191 -9.72 -13.30 -15.09
CA ALA A 191 -8.99 -12.71 -13.98
C ALA A 191 -8.76 -11.21 -14.17
N VAL A 192 -8.34 -10.53 -13.09
CA VAL A 192 -7.93 -9.13 -13.09
C VAL A 192 -6.53 -9.00 -12.52
N ASP A 193 -5.65 -8.26 -13.19
CA ASP A 193 -4.35 -7.86 -12.69
C ASP A 193 -4.40 -6.40 -12.21
N VAL A 194 -4.67 -6.22 -10.91
CA VAL A 194 -4.76 -4.88 -10.31
C VAL A 194 -3.41 -4.16 -10.37
N THR A 195 -2.31 -4.89 -10.16
CA THR A 195 -0.96 -4.32 -10.19
C THR A 195 -0.60 -3.83 -11.59
N ALA A 196 -0.95 -4.57 -12.63
CA ALA A 196 -0.75 -4.12 -14.02
C ALA A 196 -1.55 -2.85 -14.32
N GLY A 197 -2.82 -2.78 -13.87
CA GLY A 197 -3.65 -1.58 -13.99
C GLY A 197 -3.04 -0.37 -13.26
N VAL A 198 -2.56 -0.55 -12.03
CA VAL A 198 -1.86 0.50 -11.27
C VAL A 198 -0.64 1.01 -12.03
N HIS A 199 0.17 0.12 -12.59
CA HIS A 199 1.38 0.50 -13.33
C HIS A 199 1.05 1.23 -14.64
N ALA A 200 -0.05 0.87 -15.33
CA ALA A 200 -0.52 1.59 -16.52
C ALA A 200 -1.00 3.00 -16.17
N GLN A 201 -1.73 3.17 -15.06
CA GLN A 201 -2.14 4.49 -14.56
C GLN A 201 -0.94 5.37 -14.20
N LEU A 202 0.04 4.83 -13.50
CA LEU A 202 1.29 5.54 -13.18
C LEU A 202 2.04 5.96 -14.45
N GLU A 203 2.11 5.08 -15.45
CA GLU A 203 2.75 5.38 -16.74
C GLU A 203 2.04 6.51 -17.48
N ALA A 204 0.72 6.46 -17.56
CA ALA A 204 -0.09 7.49 -18.21
C ALA A 204 0.07 8.87 -17.54
N LEU A 205 0.37 8.90 -16.23
CA LEU A 205 0.66 10.11 -15.47
C LEU A 205 2.12 10.61 -15.61
N GLY A 206 2.98 9.86 -16.31
CA GLY A 206 4.39 10.23 -16.51
C GLY A 206 5.35 9.75 -15.42
N VAL A 207 4.88 8.92 -14.48
CA VAL A 207 5.75 8.27 -13.47
C VAL A 207 6.55 7.16 -14.15
N ARG A 208 7.87 7.33 -14.27
CA ARG A 208 8.73 6.43 -15.04
C ARG A 208 9.48 5.40 -14.19
N ASP A 209 9.93 5.79 -13.00
CA ASP A 209 10.58 4.87 -12.06
C ASP A 209 9.52 4.08 -11.28
N ARG A 210 9.18 2.90 -11.80
CA ARG A 210 8.14 2.02 -11.25
C ARG A 210 8.69 0.61 -11.05
N HIS A 211 8.54 0.09 -9.84
CA HIS A 211 8.93 -1.27 -9.49
C HIS A 211 7.78 -2.02 -8.83
N ALA A 212 7.51 -3.24 -9.29
CA ALA A 212 6.53 -4.14 -8.70
C ALA A 212 7.24 -5.27 -7.94
N SER A 213 6.77 -5.59 -6.73
CA SER A 213 7.14 -6.85 -6.07
C SER A 213 6.69 -8.03 -6.94
N PRO A 214 7.55 -9.04 -7.15
CA PRO A 214 7.19 -10.25 -7.89
C PRO A 214 6.33 -11.21 -7.06
N VAL A 215 6.05 -10.90 -5.80
CA VAL A 215 5.39 -11.80 -4.86
C VAL A 215 3.87 -11.80 -5.03
N CYS A 216 3.31 -12.98 -5.32
CA CYS A 216 1.86 -13.23 -5.25
C CYS A 216 1.48 -13.64 -3.83
N THR A 217 0.61 -12.87 -3.16
CA THR A 217 0.17 -13.15 -1.80
C THR A 217 -0.63 -14.44 -1.68
N LEU A 218 -1.38 -14.82 -2.73
CA LEU A 218 -2.14 -16.07 -2.76
C LEU A 218 -1.22 -17.30 -2.74
N GLU A 219 -0.10 -17.24 -3.47
CA GLU A 219 0.86 -18.33 -3.61
C GLU A 219 1.87 -18.38 -2.46
N SER A 220 2.19 -17.22 -1.90
CA SER A 220 3.17 -17.09 -0.82
C SER A 220 2.59 -17.42 0.55
N ARG A 221 3.25 -18.34 1.27
CA ARG A 221 2.90 -18.66 2.67
C ARG A 221 3.45 -17.62 3.66
N ASP A 222 4.39 -16.80 3.22
CA ASP A 222 4.98 -15.73 4.03
C ASP A 222 4.09 -14.47 4.07
N HIS A 223 2.94 -14.48 3.36
CA HIS A 223 2.07 -13.32 3.25
C HIS A 223 0.62 -13.67 3.57
N TYR A 224 -0.09 -12.72 4.18
CA TYR A 224 -1.54 -12.84 4.35
C TYR A 224 -2.25 -12.73 3.01
N SER A 225 -3.26 -13.57 2.80
CA SER A 225 -4.14 -13.52 1.64
C SER A 225 -5.58 -13.71 2.07
N TYR A 226 -6.39 -12.68 1.86
CA TYR A 226 -7.83 -12.75 2.13
C TYR A 226 -8.53 -13.74 1.19
N ARG A 227 -8.06 -13.86 -0.04
CA ARG A 227 -8.62 -14.80 -1.01
C ARG A 227 -8.38 -16.24 -0.60
N ARG A 228 -7.22 -16.55 -0.04
CA ARG A 228 -6.87 -17.89 0.44
C ARG A 228 -7.58 -18.22 1.76
N ASP A 229 -7.49 -17.34 2.75
CA ASP A 229 -7.76 -17.67 4.14
C ASP A 229 -9.08 -17.07 4.67
N ARG A 230 -9.66 -16.07 4.00
CA ARG A 230 -10.87 -15.29 4.39
C ARG A 230 -10.68 -14.53 5.70
N THR A 231 -10.50 -15.21 6.82
CA THR A 231 -10.12 -14.60 8.09
C THR A 231 -8.61 -14.62 8.21
N THR A 232 -7.98 -13.44 8.16
CA THR A 232 -6.53 -13.32 8.12
C THR A 232 -6.07 -11.91 8.52
N GLY A 233 -4.80 -11.77 8.88
CA GLY A 233 -4.17 -10.49 9.19
C GLY A 233 -4.00 -9.57 7.98
N ARG A 234 -3.33 -8.45 8.21
CA ARG A 234 -2.95 -7.48 7.18
C ARG A 234 -1.45 -7.24 7.23
N LEU A 235 -0.85 -7.24 6.05
CA LEU A 235 0.50 -6.73 5.78
C LEU A 235 0.45 -5.21 5.74
N ALA A 236 1.62 -4.55 5.79
CA ALA A 236 1.70 -3.13 5.53
C ALA A 236 2.83 -2.78 4.54
N GLY A 237 2.57 -1.73 3.74
CA GLY A 237 3.59 -0.96 3.05
C GLY A 237 3.82 0.36 3.79
N TYR A 238 5.08 0.79 3.89
CA TYR A 238 5.49 2.04 4.53
C TYR A 238 6.31 2.89 3.58
N VAL A 239 6.03 4.20 3.54
CA VAL A 239 6.84 5.17 2.84
C VAL A 239 7.09 6.39 3.72
N TRP A 240 8.35 6.88 3.73
CA TRP A 240 8.73 8.09 4.45
C TRP A 240 9.98 8.74 3.84
N LEU A 241 10.19 10.00 4.16
CA LEU A 241 11.44 10.69 3.94
C LEU A 241 12.18 10.83 5.28
N THR A 242 13.49 10.59 5.26
CA THR A 242 14.34 10.84 6.43
C THR A 242 14.12 12.27 6.95
N ALA A 243 14.02 12.43 8.26
CA ALA A 243 14.03 13.75 8.87
C ALA A 243 15.33 14.48 8.48
N GLU A 244 15.27 15.80 8.27
CA GLU A 244 16.50 16.57 8.12
C GLU A 244 17.27 16.49 9.44
N GLU A 245 18.55 16.10 9.38
CA GLU A 245 19.43 16.26 10.52
C GLU A 245 19.53 17.78 10.79
N ASN A 246 19.00 18.24 11.91
CA ASN A 246 19.27 19.60 12.36
C ASN A 246 20.79 19.69 12.55
N GLU A 247 21.47 20.40 11.64
CA GLU A 247 22.84 20.83 11.89
C GLU A 247 22.84 21.66 13.19
N ALA A 248 23.40 21.04 14.24
CA ALA A 248 23.52 21.65 15.56
C ALA A 248 24.71 22.62 15.61
#